data_5560d898772ff0b94ffb7804c0e30c3e
#
_entry.id   5560d898772ff0b94ffb7804c0e30c3e
#
_cell.length_a   1.000
_cell.length_b   1.000
_cell.length_c   1.000
_cell.angle_alpha   90.00
_cell.angle_beta   90.00
_cell.angle_gamma   90.00
#
_symmetry.space_group_name_H-M   'P 1'
#
loop_
_entity.id
_entity.type
_entity.pdbx_description
1 polymer ?
#
loop_
_entity_poly.entity_id
_entity_poly.type
_entity_poly.pdbx_seq_one_letter_code
_entity_poly.pdbx_strand_id
1 'polypeptide(L)'
;MKTFTPKPADLTHDWYIIDATDVVLGRLATQAAILLRGKNKPTYAPHADSGNHVIIINADKIALTGNKMGKELYSHSGRPGGLRRDSYAELLEKNPERIIKNAVKGMLPKNRLAKVQLDRLRVFRGAEHPHTPQKPQVFEIAQVSQQAK
;
A
#
# COMPACT_ATOMS: atom_id res chain seq x y z
N MET A 1 -37.29 -5.40 -3.86
CA MET A 1 -36.04 -5.96 -3.33
C MET A 1 -35.25 -4.85 -2.67
N LYS A 2 -34.78 -5.04 -1.44
CA LYS A 2 -33.87 -4.10 -0.79
C LYS A 2 -32.42 -4.56 -1.01
N THR A 3 -31.57 -3.70 -1.55
CA THR A 3 -30.13 -3.95 -1.65
C THR A 3 -29.50 -3.91 -0.26
N PHE A 4 -28.58 -4.83 0.00
CA PHE A 4 -27.82 -4.84 1.24
C PHE A 4 -26.96 -3.58 1.34
N THR A 5 -27.07 -2.86 2.46
CA THR A 5 -26.23 -1.72 2.79
C THR A 5 -25.55 -2.01 4.13
N PRO A 6 -24.20 -2.11 4.16
CA PRO A 6 -23.49 -2.43 5.39
C PRO A 6 -23.66 -1.32 6.43
N LYS A 7 -23.95 -1.70 7.67
CA LYS A 7 -23.95 -0.81 8.82
C LYS A 7 -22.55 -0.81 9.47
N PRO A 8 -22.18 0.20 10.25
CA PRO A 8 -20.88 0.22 10.94
C PRO A 8 -20.61 -1.02 11.81
N ALA A 9 -21.65 -1.63 12.37
CA ALA A 9 -21.55 -2.86 13.17
C ALA A 9 -21.23 -4.12 12.34
N ASP A 10 -21.53 -4.10 11.04
CA ASP A 10 -21.29 -5.23 10.13
C ASP A 10 -19.88 -5.21 9.54
N LEU A 11 -19.11 -4.13 9.80
CA LEU A 11 -17.79 -3.93 9.23
C LEU A 11 -16.73 -4.53 10.15
N THR A 12 -15.98 -5.49 9.63
CA THR A 12 -14.80 -6.07 10.28
C THR A 12 -13.53 -5.53 9.65
N HIS A 13 -12.48 -5.36 10.45
CA HIS A 13 -11.18 -4.85 9.99
C HIS A 13 -10.09 -5.86 10.37
N ASP A 14 -9.72 -6.69 9.40
CA ASP A 14 -8.69 -7.72 9.60
C ASP A 14 -7.29 -7.13 9.34
N TRP A 15 -6.27 -7.78 9.91
CA TRP A 15 -4.89 -7.42 9.72
C TRP A 15 -4.21 -8.38 8.75
N TYR A 16 -3.57 -7.83 7.72
CA TYR A 16 -2.80 -8.59 6.75
C TYR A 16 -1.34 -8.14 6.74
N ILE A 17 -0.45 -9.10 6.59
CA ILE A 17 0.98 -8.85 6.40
C ILE A 17 1.39 -9.34 5.02
N ILE A 18 2.13 -8.50 4.29
CA ILE A 18 2.63 -8.76 2.95
C ILE A 18 4.14 -8.62 2.96
N ASP A 19 4.85 -9.61 2.46
CA ASP A 19 6.28 -9.51 2.21
C ASP A 19 6.52 -8.87 0.84
N ALA A 20 7.32 -7.79 0.80
CA ALA A 20 7.65 -7.08 -0.42
C ALA A 20 8.88 -7.63 -1.13
N THR A 21 9.55 -8.65 -0.60
CA THR A 21 10.77 -9.22 -1.17
C THR A 21 10.53 -9.68 -2.61
N ASP A 22 11.28 -9.12 -3.55
CA ASP A 22 11.22 -9.41 -4.99
C ASP A 22 9.85 -9.22 -5.66
N VAL A 23 8.91 -8.59 -4.98
CA VAL A 23 7.58 -8.26 -5.54
C VAL A 23 7.65 -6.96 -6.32
N VAL A 24 7.10 -6.94 -7.52
CA VAL A 24 7.03 -5.73 -8.36
C VAL A 24 6.16 -4.68 -7.70
N LEU A 25 6.68 -3.45 -7.54
CA LEU A 25 6.02 -2.32 -6.87
C LEU A 25 4.56 -2.13 -7.29
N GLY A 26 4.25 -2.16 -8.59
CA GLY A 26 2.90 -1.95 -9.09
C GLY A 26 1.93 -3.05 -8.65
N ARG A 27 2.36 -4.31 -8.68
CA ARG A 27 1.55 -5.46 -8.25
C ARG A 27 1.31 -5.44 -6.75
N LEU A 28 2.35 -5.15 -5.95
CA LEU A 28 2.24 -4.96 -4.51
C LEU A 28 1.21 -3.86 -4.19
N ALA A 29 1.35 -2.69 -4.82
CA ALA A 29 0.47 -1.56 -4.58
C ALA A 29 -0.99 -1.83 -4.95
N THR A 30 -1.23 -2.59 -6.03
CA THR A 30 -2.59 -3.00 -6.44
C THR A 30 -3.25 -3.89 -5.39
N GLN A 31 -2.54 -4.93 -4.92
CA GLN A 31 -3.07 -5.84 -3.91
C GLN A 31 -3.30 -5.13 -2.57
N ALA A 32 -2.33 -4.30 -2.15
CA ALA A 32 -2.49 -3.48 -0.95
C ALA A 32 -3.71 -2.54 -1.04
N ALA A 33 -3.94 -1.90 -2.19
CA ALA A 33 -5.09 -1.03 -2.41
C ALA A 33 -6.43 -1.80 -2.39
N ILE A 34 -6.48 -3.02 -2.90
CA ILE A 34 -7.66 -3.90 -2.85
C ILE A 34 -8.00 -4.24 -1.39
N LEU A 35 -7.01 -4.63 -0.59
CA LEU A 35 -7.18 -4.96 0.83
C LEU A 35 -7.57 -3.73 1.67
N LEU A 36 -6.92 -2.59 1.44
CA LEU A 36 -7.22 -1.32 2.13
C LEU A 36 -8.61 -0.78 1.84
N ARG A 37 -9.16 -1.04 0.66
CA ARG A 37 -10.53 -0.70 0.30
C ARG A 37 -11.55 -1.75 0.77
N GLY A 38 -11.09 -2.95 1.08
CA GLY A 38 -11.96 -4.08 1.42
C GLY A 38 -12.70 -4.68 0.22
N LYS A 39 -12.19 -4.51 -1.01
CA LYS A 39 -12.80 -5.08 -2.22
C LYS A 39 -12.83 -6.61 -2.25
N ASN A 40 -12.04 -7.25 -1.41
CA ASN A 40 -12.05 -8.70 -1.22
C ASN A 40 -13.24 -9.20 -0.39
N LYS A 41 -13.99 -8.31 0.25
CA LYS A 41 -15.13 -8.67 1.11
C LYS A 41 -16.44 -8.64 0.32
N PRO A 42 -17.36 -9.59 0.55
CA PRO A 42 -18.67 -9.59 -0.08
C PRO A 42 -19.55 -8.40 0.37
N THR A 43 -19.25 -7.85 1.56
CA THR A 43 -19.95 -6.69 2.14
C THR A 43 -19.41 -5.34 1.66
N TYR A 44 -18.52 -5.34 0.66
CA TYR A 44 -17.93 -4.11 0.14
C TYR A 44 -18.99 -3.13 -0.36
N ALA A 45 -18.90 -1.88 0.09
CA ALA A 45 -19.70 -0.77 -0.44
C ALA A 45 -18.82 0.47 -0.64
N PRO A 46 -18.98 1.23 -1.75
CA PRO A 46 -18.12 2.39 -2.06
C PRO A 46 -18.21 3.53 -1.04
N HIS A 47 -19.34 3.64 -0.34
CA HIS A 47 -19.61 4.69 0.64
C HIS A 47 -19.21 4.30 2.07
N ALA A 48 -18.96 3.01 2.31
CA ALA A 48 -18.60 2.49 3.63
C ALA A 48 -17.10 2.16 3.70
N ASP A 49 -16.54 2.30 4.89
CA ASP A 49 -15.14 1.99 5.14
C ASP A 49 -14.99 0.54 5.59
N SER A 50 -15.04 -0.40 4.65
CA SER A 50 -14.89 -1.83 4.87
C SER A 50 -13.44 -2.35 4.78
N GLY A 51 -12.47 -1.43 4.68
CA GLY A 51 -11.07 -1.74 4.48
C GLY A 51 -10.40 -2.47 5.64
N ASN A 52 -9.30 -3.15 5.35
CA ASN A 52 -8.47 -3.88 6.29
C ASN A 52 -7.21 -3.09 6.65
N HIS A 53 -6.50 -3.51 7.70
CA HIS A 53 -5.17 -3.05 8.00
C HIS A 53 -4.14 -3.85 7.19
N VAL A 54 -3.17 -3.16 6.59
CA VAL A 54 -2.13 -3.80 5.79
C VAL A 54 -0.76 -3.41 6.32
N ILE A 55 0.04 -4.42 6.61
CA ILE A 55 1.44 -4.30 7.00
C ILE A 55 2.28 -4.79 5.83
N ILE A 56 3.24 -3.99 5.39
CA ILE A 56 4.21 -4.37 4.37
C ILE A 56 5.59 -4.41 5.03
N ILE A 57 6.27 -5.54 4.91
CA ILE A 57 7.62 -5.75 5.42
C ILE A 57 8.63 -5.85 4.27
N ASN A 58 9.93 -5.73 4.59
CA ASN A 58 11.03 -5.80 3.63
C ASN A 58 10.92 -4.79 2.46
N ALA A 59 10.51 -3.56 2.76
CA ALA A 59 10.30 -2.53 1.75
C ALA A 59 11.57 -2.17 0.97
N ASP A 60 12.76 -2.42 1.51
CA ASP A 60 14.06 -2.21 0.87
C ASP A 60 14.33 -3.21 -0.27
N LYS A 61 13.68 -4.39 -0.25
CA LYS A 61 13.88 -5.48 -1.21
C LYS A 61 12.84 -5.50 -2.34
N ILE A 62 12.09 -4.42 -2.51
CA ILE A 62 11.06 -4.33 -3.54
C ILE A 62 11.66 -4.29 -4.95
N ALA A 63 11.05 -5.02 -5.89
CA ALA A 63 11.50 -5.02 -7.28
C ALA A 63 10.93 -3.83 -8.06
N LEU A 64 11.81 -3.07 -8.70
CA LEU A 64 11.45 -1.99 -9.61
C LEU A 64 11.74 -2.45 -11.06
N THR A 65 10.71 -2.55 -11.89
CA THR A 65 10.82 -3.00 -13.29
C THR A 65 10.88 -1.83 -14.27
N GLY A 66 11.53 -2.05 -15.43
CA GLY A 66 11.71 -1.02 -16.46
C GLY A 66 12.61 0.12 -15.97
N ASN A 67 12.46 1.30 -16.55
CA ASN A 67 13.28 2.49 -16.23
C ASN A 67 12.76 3.26 -15.00
N LYS A 68 12.25 2.55 -13.97
CA LYS A 68 11.72 3.21 -12.78
C LYS A 68 12.77 3.74 -11.82
N MET A 69 14.01 3.23 -11.88
CA MET A 69 15.11 3.75 -11.08
C MET A 69 15.42 5.22 -11.41
N GLY A 70 15.32 5.61 -12.68
CA GLY A 70 15.47 7.00 -13.12
C GLY A 70 14.22 7.88 -12.93
N LYS A 71 13.11 7.33 -12.44
CA LYS A 71 11.90 8.11 -12.20
C LYS A 71 12.08 9.03 -11.01
N GLU A 72 11.65 10.28 -11.18
CA GLU A 72 11.64 11.28 -10.12
C GLU A 72 10.29 11.41 -9.45
N LEU A 73 10.32 11.56 -8.13
CA LEU A 73 9.17 11.93 -7.32
C LEU A 73 9.25 13.41 -6.96
N TYR A 74 8.26 14.15 -7.40
CA TYR A 74 8.17 15.58 -7.14
C TYR A 74 7.31 15.86 -5.90
N SER A 75 7.78 16.76 -5.04
CA SER A 75 7.00 17.31 -3.94
C SER A 75 7.19 18.83 -3.88
N HIS A 76 6.16 19.55 -3.46
CA HIS A 76 6.20 21.00 -3.36
C HIS A 76 5.67 21.47 -2.01
N SER A 77 6.38 22.39 -1.37
CA SER A 77 6.01 22.92 -0.05
C SER A 77 4.94 24.02 -0.10
N GLY A 78 4.55 24.47 -1.29
CA GLY A 78 3.64 25.61 -1.48
C GLY A 78 4.31 26.99 -1.47
N ARG A 79 5.61 27.07 -1.14
CA ARG A 79 6.37 28.33 -1.13
C ARG A 79 7.18 28.50 -2.42
N PRO A 80 7.48 29.74 -2.87
CA PRO A 80 8.37 29.98 -4.01
C PRO A 80 9.69 29.21 -3.85
N GLY A 81 10.16 28.53 -4.90
CA GLY A 81 11.36 27.71 -4.85
C GLY A 81 11.24 26.39 -4.07
N GLY A 82 10.05 26.01 -3.58
CA GLY A 82 9.81 24.84 -2.75
C GLY A 82 9.67 23.51 -3.48
N LEU A 83 10.03 23.42 -4.75
CA LEU A 83 10.03 22.17 -5.50
C LEU A 83 11.19 21.29 -5.07
N ARG A 84 10.88 20.06 -4.66
CA ARG A 84 11.87 19.01 -4.37
C ARG A 84 11.71 17.87 -5.35
N ARG A 85 12.84 17.32 -5.77
CA ARG A 85 12.94 16.18 -6.68
C ARG A 85 13.75 15.11 -5.98
N ASP A 86 13.17 13.93 -5.84
CA ASP A 86 13.83 12.78 -5.25
C ASP A 86 13.80 11.66 -6.31
N SER A 87 14.93 11.09 -6.70
CA SER A 87 14.96 9.93 -7.60
C SER A 87 14.51 8.68 -6.86
N TYR A 88 13.92 7.72 -7.60
CA TYR A 88 13.51 6.44 -6.98
C TYR A 88 14.72 5.64 -6.47
N ALA A 89 15.90 5.76 -7.13
CA ALA A 89 17.11 5.13 -6.65
C ALA A 89 17.52 5.66 -5.26
N GLU A 90 17.58 6.99 -5.09
CA GLU A 90 17.89 7.59 -3.79
C GLU A 90 16.83 7.30 -2.71
N LEU A 91 15.55 7.27 -3.10
CA LEU A 91 14.47 6.96 -2.18
C LEU A 91 14.50 5.51 -1.71
N LEU A 92 14.91 4.57 -2.58
CA LEU A 92 15.02 3.16 -2.21
C LEU A 92 16.09 2.97 -1.11
N GLU A 93 17.18 3.71 -1.18
CA GLU A 93 18.26 3.67 -0.18
C GLU A 93 17.86 4.38 1.13
N LYS A 94 17.30 5.60 1.01
CA LYS A 94 17.02 6.46 2.15
C LYS A 94 15.68 6.16 2.82
N ASN A 95 14.61 6.02 2.03
CA ASN A 95 13.24 5.86 2.53
C ASN A 95 12.35 5.05 1.58
N PRO A 96 12.54 3.72 1.48
CA PRO A 96 11.77 2.86 0.59
C PRO A 96 10.26 2.87 0.91
N GLU A 97 9.89 3.11 2.17
CA GLU A 97 8.48 3.19 2.60
C GLU A 97 7.70 4.27 1.82
N ARG A 98 8.35 5.41 1.52
CA ARG A 98 7.73 6.52 0.80
C ARG A 98 7.34 6.13 -0.62
N ILE A 99 8.15 5.30 -1.29
CA ILE A 99 7.87 4.81 -2.64
C ILE A 99 6.59 3.98 -2.63
N ILE A 100 6.48 3.04 -1.69
CA ILE A 100 5.32 2.15 -1.56
C ILE A 100 4.07 2.95 -1.19
N LYS A 101 4.15 3.78 -0.16
CA LYS A 101 3.03 4.62 0.28
C LYS A 101 2.51 5.51 -0.85
N ASN A 102 3.41 6.10 -1.65
CA ASN A 102 3.03 6.94 -2.78
C ASN A 102 2.39 6.15 -3.93
N ALA A 103 2.90 4.94 -4.22
CA ALA A 103 2.31 4.05 -5.21
C ALA A 103 0.89 3.62 -4.81
N VAL A 104 0.68 3.21 -3.56
CA VAL A 104 -0.64 2.84 -3.02
C VAL A 104 -1.59 4.04 -3.01
N LYS A 105 -1.13 5.23 -2.56
CA LYS A 105 -1.92 6.47 -2.59
C LYS A 105 -2.42 6.80 -3.99
N GLY A 106 -1.60 6.57 -5.03
CA GLY A 106 -1.98 6.77 -6.42
C GLY A 106 -3.06 5.81 -6.91
N MET A 107 -3.20 4.63 -6.29
CA MET A 107 -4.19 3.59 -6.64
C MET A 107 -5.47 3.66 -5.81
N LEU A 108 -5.47 4.42 -4.73
CA LEU A 108 -6.68 4.69 -3.94
C LEU A 108 -7.53 5.79 -4.60
N PRO A 109 -8.87 5.78 -4.40
CA PRO A 109 -9.74 6.83 -4.92
C PRO A 109 -9.39 8.18 -4.29
N LYS A 110 -9.56 9.27 -5.04
CA LYS A 110 -9.26 10.63 -4.55
C LYS A 110 -10.44 11.22 -3.75
N ASN A 111 -10.76 10.60 -2.62
CA ASN A 111 -11.85 11.00 -1.75
C ASN A 111 -11.41 11.04 -0.27
N ARG A 112 -12.34 11.45 0.62
CA ARG A 112 -12.08 11.52 2.07
C ARG A 112 -11.78 10.14 2.69
N LEU A 113 -12.43 9.07 2.21
CA LEU A 113 -12.19 7.71 2.68
C LEU A 113 -10.78 7.22 2.39
N ALA A 114 -10.18 7.65 1.28
CA ALA A 114 -8.80 7.27 0.95
C ALA A 114 -7.76 7.70 1.99
N LYS A 115 -8.00 8.79 2.71
CA LYS A 115 -7.12 9.20 3.82
C LYS A 115 -7.16 8.18 4.94
N VAL A 116 -8.36 7.79 5.37
CA VAL A 116 -8.57 6.78 6.41
C VAL A 116 -7.98 5.43 5.99
N GLN A 117 -8.20 5.04 4.74
CA GLN A 117 -7.64 3.80 4.18
C GLN A 117 -6.11 3.83 4.14
N LEU A 118 -5.51 4.96 3.74
CA LEU A 118 -4.05 5.11 3.70
C LEU A 118 -3.42 5.08 5.10
N ASP A 119 -4.11 5.61 6.10
CA ASP A 119 -3.65 5.59 7.50
C ASP A 119 -3.61 4.16 8.09
N ARG A 120 -4.31 3.21 7.50
CA ARG A 120 -4.24 1.78 7.84
C ARG A 120 -3.09 1.04 7.18
N LEU A 121 -2.36 1.69 6.28
CA LEU A 121 -1.16 1.13 5.66
C LEU A 121 0.05 1.40 6.55
N ARG A 122 0.70 0.32 7.00
CA ARG A 122 1.96 0.36 7.72
C ARG A 122 3.04 -0.26 6.84
N VAL A 123 4.13 0.45 6.61
CA VAL A 123 5.24 -0.04 5.79
C VAL A 123 6.49 0.01 6.64
N PHE A 124 7.24 -1.08 6.64
CA PHE A 124 8.48 -1.25 7.37
C PHE A 124 9.61 -1.62 6.42
N ARG A 125 10.76 -1.04 6.64
CA ARG A 125 11.96 -1.27 5.83
C ARG A 125 12.44 -2.71 5.94
N GLY A 126 12.52 -3.24 7.17
CA GLY A 126 12.97 -4.59 7.48
C GLY A 126 11.84 -5.58 7.67
N ALA A 127 12.19 -6.76 8.19
CA ALA A 127 11.24 -7.85 8.48
C ALA A 127 10.51 -7.64 9.82
N GLU A 128 11.06 -6.85 10.74
CA GLU A 128 10.49 -6.65 12.07
C GLU A 128 9.40 -5.59 12.06
N HIS A 129 8.34 -5.87 12.81
CA HIS A 129 7.22 -4.94 12.98
C HIS A 129 6.61 -5.04 14.39
N PRO A 130 6.08 -3.94 14.99
CA PRO A 130 5.54 -3.93 16.35
C PRO A 130 4.11 -4.50 16.46
N HIS A 131 3.50 -4.93 15.35
CA HIS A 131 2.08 -5.33 15.27
C HIS A 131 1.85 -6.84 15.47
N THR A 132 2.73 -7.54 16.16
CA THR A 132 2.57 -8.98 16.49
C THR A 132 1.31 -9.25 17.35
N PRO A 133 0.95 -8.38 18.34
CA PRO A 133 -0.25 -8.59 19.15
C PRO A 133 -1.56 -8.63 18.34
N GLN A 134 -1.63 -7.97 17.19
CA GLN A 134 -2.80 -7.93 16.31
C GLN A 134 -2.98 -9.22 15.49
N LYS A 135 -2.04 -10.18 15.57
CA LYS A 135 -2.06 -11.47 14.88
C LYS A 135 -2.37 -11.32 13.38
N PRO A 136 -1.55 -10.57 12.61
CA PRO A 136 -1.80 -10.35 11.20
C PRO A 136 -1.74 -11.66 10.41
N GLN A 137 -2.67 -11.83 9.48
CA GLN A 137 -2.70 -12.97 8.56
C GLN A 137 -1.71 -12.74 7.42
N VAL A 138 -0.93 -13.75 7.08
CA VAL A 138 -0.01 -13.67 5.94
C VAL A 138 -0.82 -13.66 4.64
N PHE A 139 -0.56 -12.68 3.80
CA PHE A 139 -1.16 -12.56 2.47
C PHE A 139 -0.07 -12.70 1.42
N GLU A 140 -0.09 -13.80 0.69
CA GLU A 140 0.85 -14.06 -0.39
C GLU A 140 0.33 -13.48 -1.71
N ILE A 141 1.21 -12.78 -2.42
CA ILE A 141 0.91 -12.27 -3.77
C ILE A 141 1.35 -13.33 -4.77
N ALA A 142 0.38 -13.89 -5.51
CA ALA A 142 0.67 -14.80 -6.61
C ALA A 142 1.36 -14.00 -7.74
N GLN A 143 2.69 -14.04 -7.75
CA GLN A 143 3.52 -13.43 -8.75
C GLN A 143 4.50 -14.45 -9.29
N VAL A 144 4.58 -14.57 -10.62
CA VAL A 144 5.69 -15.31 -11.23
C VAL A 144 6.97 -14.52 -10.95
N SER A 145 7.90 -15.14 -10.24
CA SER A 145 9.21 -14.57 -9.93
C SER A 145 9.89 -14.10 -11.21
N GLN A 146 10.31 -12.84 -11.26
CA GLN A 146 11.06 -12.30 -12.40
C GLN A 146 12.58 -12.44 -12.25
N GLN A 147 13.03 -13.27 -11.33
CA GLN A 147 14.47 -13.52 -11.09
C GLN A 147 15.14 -14.34 -12.18
N ALA A 148 14.46 -14.72 -13.25
CA ALA A 148 15.04 -15.43 -14.37
C ALA A 148 15.19 -14.51 -15.60
N LYS A 149 15.99 -13.43 -15.50
CA LYS A 149 16.60 -12.77 -16.66
C LYS A 149 17.87 -12.06 -16.26
#